data_92493f98be010891df77d83dab54c55d
#
_entry.id   92493f98be010891df77d83dab54c55d
#
_cell.length_a   1.000
_cell.length_b   1.000
_cell.length_c   1.000
_cell.angle_alpha   90.00
_cell.angle_beta   90.00
_cell.angle_gamma   90.00
#
_symmetry.space_group_name_H-M   'P 1'
#
loop_
_entity.id
_entity.type
_entity.pdbx_description
1 polymer ?
#
loop_
_entity_poly.entity_id
_entity_poly.type
_entity_poly.pdbx_seq_one_letter_code
_entity_poly.pdbx_strand_id
1 'polypeptide(L)'
;MNSTPVQAPPQPQAGAAFSTLPLSPAMLATLAQLGYDEMTPIQAASLPITLAGRDLVAQAKTGSGKTAAFGLALLHRLDPRRFDVQAMVLCPTRELADQVTQEIRRLARAEENVKVLTLCGGSPMRPQVDSLIHGAHIVVGTPGRILDHLDRGSLDLSAINTLVLDEADRMLDMGFFDDIAYVVSRCPKERQTLLFSATYPPGIDKLSHRFLRNPQSLKLEATHDNSTIRQRFYEVEESERLNAVGRLLDHFRPASTLAFCNTKARCRDLVELLRAQGYQALALHGELEQRERDQVLVQFANRSCSVLVATDVAARGLDIAQLEAVINVEITPDPEVHVHRIGRTGRADQEGWAFSLVSMDEMGRVGNLEQHHGGEFEWHPLAELTPASTERLLPPMVTLQMLGGRKEKIRPGDILGALTGEAGFAKEQIGKINVLEMSTYIAVERSIGREAVKRLNAGKVKGKKVKVRMLTE
;
A
#
# COMPACT_ATOMS: atom_id res chain seq x y z
N MET A 1 -23.63 39.13 -28.08
CA MET A 1 -23.32 37.78 -28.49
C MET A 1 -23.43 36.89 -27.26
N ASN A 2 -24.54 36.16 -27.16
CA ASN A 2 -24.80 35.27 -26.04
C ASN A 2 -23.97 34.00 -26.18
N SER A 3 -22.97 33.85 -25.36
CA SER A 3 -22.25 32.59 -25.22
C SER A 3 -23.08 31.64 -24.34
N THR A 4 -23.72 30.69 -24.97
CA THR A 4 -24.36 29.56 -24.32
C THR A 4 -23.32 28.79 -23.49
N PRO A 5 -23.52 28.51 -22.20
CA PRO A 5 -22.59 27.69 -21.42
C PRO A 5 -22.61 26.27 -22.00
N VAL A 6 -21.44 25.80 -22.40
CA VAL A 6 -21.23 24.39 -22.80
C VAL A 6 -21.53 23.55 -21.56
N GLN A 7 -22.65 22.85 -21.57
CA GLN A 7 -22.98 21.86 -20.55
C GLN A 7 -21.86 20.81 -20.52
N ALA A 8 -21.26 20.65 -19.35
CA ALA A 8 -20.35 19.53 -19.11
C ALA A 8 -21.10 18.22 -19.37
N PRO A 9 -20.48 17.22 -20.01
CA PRO A 9 -21.10 15.92 -20.23
C PRO A 9 -21.53 15.32 -18.88
N PRO A 10 -22.67 14.60 -18.84
CA PRO A 10 -23.14 13.98 -17.60
C PRO A 10 -22.04 13.07 -17.04
N GLN A 11 -21.72 13.24 -15.76
CA GLN A 11 -20.72 12.41 -15.09
C GLN A 11 -21.29 10.99 -14.94
N PRO A 12 -20.52 9.92 -15.31
CA PRO A 12 -20.95 8.56 -15.06
C PRO A 12 -21.22 8.36 -13.56
N GLN A 13 -22.31 7.65 -13.27
CA GLN A 13 -22.60 7.27 -11.88
C GLN A 13 -21.68 6.12 -11.44
N ALA A 14 -21.45 5.99 -10.14
CA ALA A 14 -20.78 4.81 -9.57
C ALA A 14 -21.49 3.53 -10.06
N GLY A 15 -20.73 2.49 -10.40
CA GLY A 15 -21.25 1.28 -11.01
C GLY A 15 -21.41 1.34 -12.53
N ALA A 16 -21.12 2.49 -13.18
CA ALA A 16 -21.14 2.55 -14.63
C ALA A 16 -19.97 1.77 -15.26
N ALA A 17 -20.21 1.15 -16.40
CA ALA A 17 -19.18 0.40 -17.11
C ALA A 17 -18.11 1.30 -17.72
N PHE A 18 -16.84 0.84 -17.76
CA PHE A 18 -15.72 1.55 -18.39
C PHE A 18 -15.93 1.82 -19.88
N SER A 19 -16.79 1.04 -20.55
CA SER A 19 -17.14 1.24 -21.96
C SER A 19 -17.85 2.56 -22.27
N THR A 20 -18.33 3.27 -21.26
CA THR A 20 -18.89 4.62 -21.38
C THR A 20 -17.83 5.71 -21.57
N LEU A 21 -16.57 5.38 -21.36
CA LEU A 21 -15.43 6.28 -21.47
C LEU A 21 -14.74 6.16 -22.84
N PRO A 22 -14.04 7.20 -23.32
CA PRO A 22 -13.31 7.17 -24.59
C PRO A 22 -11.97 6.42 -24.46
N LEU A 23 -12.03 5.17 -24.02
CA LEU A 23 -10.88 4.26 -23.90
C LEU A 23 -10.74 3.42 -25.17
N SER A 24 -9.51 3.00 -25.50
CA SER A 24 -9.26 2.12 -26.64
C SER A 24 -9.89 0.74 -26.42
N PRO A 25 -10.31 0.02 -27.50
CA PRO A 25 -10.81 -1.34 -27.38
C PRO A 25 -9.83 -2.30 -26.66
N ALA A 26 -8.53 -2.13 -26.88
CA ALA A 26 -7.49 -2.91 -26.22
C ALA A 26 -7.46 -2.64 -24.70
N MET A 27 -7.62 -1.38 -24.29
CA MET A 27 -7.71 -1.02 -22.86
C MET A 27 -8.97 -1.60 -22.23
N LEU A 28 -10.12 -1.51 -22.87
CA LEU A 28 -11.37 -2.11 -22.37
C LEU A 28 -11.26 -3.63 -22.22
N ALA A 29 -10.64 -4.31 -23.18
CA ALA A 29 -10.39 -5.75 -23.08
C ALA A 29 -9.43 -6.09 -21.92
N THR A 30 -8.41 -5.27 -21.70
CA THR A 30 -7.48 -5.45 -20.59
C THR A 30 -8.16 -5.25 -19.25
N LEU A 31 -9.01 -4.22 -19.10
CA LEU A 31 -9.79 -3.98 -17.89
C LEU A 31 -10.69 -5.18 -17.55
N ALA A 32 -11.41 -5.71 -18.53
CA ALA A 32 -12.24 -6.90 -18.33
C ALA A 32 -11.42 -8.13 -17.89
N GLN A 33 -10.24 -8.37 -18.51
CA GLN A 33 -9.34 -9.46 -18.10
C GLN A 33 -8.78 -9.29 -16.69
N LEU A 34 -8.68 -8.06 -16.22
CA LEU A 34 -8.18 -7.74 -14.88
C LEU A 34 -9.30 -7.74 -13.82
N GLY A 35 -10.56 -7.95 -14.21
CA GLY A 35 -11.73 -7.96 -13.33
C GLY A 35 -12.22 -6.55 -12.96
N TYR A 36 -11.96 -5.56 -13.80
CA TYR A 36 -12.55 -4.21 -13.69
C TYR A 36 -13.88 -4.16 -14.46
N ASP A 37 -14.93 -4.62 -13.81
CA ASP A 37 -16.25 -4.71 -14.44
C ASP A 37 -16.99 -3.37 -14.40
N GLU A 38 -16.94 -2.68 -13.27
CA GLU A 38 -17.60 -1.41 -13.02
C GLU A 38 -16.66 -0.38 -12.39
N MET A 39 -16.93 0.89 -12.63
CA MET A 39 -16.16 1.98 -12.06
C MET A 39 -16.51 2.22 -10.58
N THR A 40 -15.47 2.35 -9.75
CA THR A 40 -15.64 2.86 -8.40
C THR A 40 -16.08 4.34 -8.43
N PRO A 41 -16.61 4.89 -7.32
CA PRO A 41 -17.03 6.30 -7.28
C PRO A 41 -15.94 7.29 -7.70
N ILE A 42 -14.68 7.08 -7.26
CA ILE A 42 -13.57 7.95 -7.66
C ILE A 42 -13.23 7.82 -9.14
N GLN A 43 -13.30 6.63 -9.70
CA GLN A 43 -13.06 6.40 -11.13
C GLN A 43 -14.13 7.06 -11.97
N ALA A 44 -15.41 6.86 -11.64
CA ALA A 44 -16.53 7.46 -12.35
C ALA A 44 -16.48 9.00 -12.34
N ALA A 45 -16.12 9.60 -11.20
CA ALA A 45 -16.03 11.04 -11.07
C ALA A 45 -14.78 11.65 -11.72
N SER A 46 -13.62 10.97 -11.64
CA SER A 46 -12.34 11.54 -12.08
C SER A 46 -11.99 11.26 -13.54
N LEU A 47 -12.33 10.07 -14.07
CA LEU A 47 -11.91 9.66 -15.42
C LEU A 47 -12.42 10.60 -16.52
N PRO A 48 -13.68 11.06 -16.55
CA PRO A 48 -14.12 12.01 -17.56
C PRO A 48 -13.31 13.31 -17.59
N ILE A 49 -12.85 13.78 -16.41
CA ILE A 49 -12.07 14.99 -16.26
C ILE A 49 -10.63 14.76 -16.74
N THR A 50 -10.03 13.67 -16.27
CA THR A 50 -8.61 13.37 -16.53
C THR A 50 -8.36 12.93 -17.96
N LEU A 51 -9.28 12.16 -18.57
CA LEU A 51 -9.22 11.80 -20.00
C LEU A 51 -9.40 13.00 -20.92
N ALA A 52 -10.15 14.03 -20.47
CA ALA A 52 -10.24 15.31 -21.18
C ALA A 52 -8.99 16.20 -21.01
N GLY A 53 -7.94 15.73 -20.32
CA GLY A 53 -6.68 16.43 -20.17
C GLY A 53 -6.70 17.58 -19.13
N ARG A 54 -7.72 17.63 -18.26
CA ARG A 54 -7.86 18.70 -17.26
C ARG A 54 -7.14 18.33 -15.97
N ASP A 55 -6.64 19.34 -15.27
CA ASP A 55 -6.04 19.16 -13.95
C ASP A 55 -7.12 18.81 -12.91
N LEU A 56 -6.72 18.03 -11.92
CA LEU A 56 -7.63 17.48 -10.92
C LEU A 56 -7.01 17.55 -9.52
N VAL A 57 -7.79 17.98 -8.54
CA VAL A 57 -7.57 17.70 -7.12
C VAL A 57 -8.67 16.76 -6.65
N ALA A 58 -8.29 15.56 -6.22
CA ALA A 58 -9.24 14.54 -5.79
C ALA A 58 -8.97 14.11 -4.34
N GLN A 59 -9.97 14.31 -3.49
CA GLN A 59 -9.97 13.75 -2.15
C GLN A 59 -10.70 12.41 -2.16
N ALA A 60 -9.96 11.32 -1.89
CA ALA A 60 -10.50 9.98 -1.81
C ALA A 60 -9.61 9.06 -0.98
N LYS A 61 -10.21 8.14 -0.25
CA LYS A 61 -9.54 7.18 0.64
C LYS A 61 -8.55 6.26 -0.10
N THR A 62 -7.59 5.72 0.65
CA THR A 62 -6.76 4.60 0.18
C THR A 62 -7.66 3.38 -0.11
N GLY A 63 -7.37 2.67 -1.21
CA GLY A 63 -8.17 1.51 -1.63
C GLY A 63 -9.46 1.84 -2.38
N SER A 64 -9.76 3.11 -2.68
CA SER A 64 -10.93 3.52 -3.47
C SER A 64 -10.79 3.30 -4.99
N GLY A 65 -9.64 2.85 -5.48
CA GLY A 65 -9.37 2.67 -6.91
C GLY A 65 -8.67 3.86 -7.59
N LYS A 66 -8.07 4.78 -6.83
CA LYS A 66 -7.34 5.96 -7.34
C LYS A 66 -6.25 5.59 -8.34
N THR A 67 -5.48 4.54 -8.04
CA THR A 67 -4.34 4.12 -8.87
C THR A 67 -4.78 3.75 -10.27
N ALA A 68 -5.89 3.03 -10.43
CA ALA A 68 -6.44 2.73 -11.74
C ALA A 68 -6.97 3.99 -12.43
N ALA A 69 -7.60 4.92 -11.69
CA ALA A 69 -8.10 6.17 -12.23
C ALA A 69 -6.98 7.01 -12.88
N PHE A 70 -5.90 7.31 -12.15
CA PHE A 70 -4.80 8.07 -12.74
C PHE A 70 -3.95 7.22 -13.71
N GLY A 71 -3.81 5.92 -13.47
CA GLY A 71 -3.10 5.01 -14.38
C GLY A 71 -3.71 4.99 -15.78
N LEU A 72 -5.03 4.93 -15.88
CA LEU A 72 -5.75 5.03 -17.16
C LEU A 72 -5.53 6.40 -17.83
N ALA A 73 -5.55 7.49 -17.06
CA ALA A 73 -5.30 8.83 -17.59
C ALA A 73 -3.86 8.96 -18.14
N LEU A 74 -2.85 8.42 -17.44
CA LEU A 74 -1.47 8.40 -17.90
C LEU A 74 -1.33 7.62 -19.22
N LEU A 75 -1.90 6.41 -19.28
CA LEU A 75 -1.79 5.54 -20.45
C LEU A 75 -2.55 6.11 -21.66
N HIS A 76 -3.68 6.79 -21.44
CA HIS A 76 -4.44 7.42 -22.50
C HIS A 76 -3.68 8.52 -23.25
N ARG A 77 -2.76 9.21 -22.57
CA ARG A 77 -1.95 10.31 -23.14
C ARG A 77 -0.56 9.90 -23.59
N LEU A 78 -0.20 8.63 -23.42
CA LEU A 78 1.11 8.11 -23.73
C LEU A 78 1.28 7.83 -25.22
N ASP A 79 2.43 8.21 -25.79
CA ASP A 79 2.88 7.72 -27.09
C ASP A 79 3.93 6.61 -26.89
N PRO A 80 3.58 5.31 -27.07
CA PRO A 80 4.48 4.19 -26.82
C PRO A 80 5.67 4.10 -27.79
N ARG A 81 5.68 4.91 -28.88
CA ARG A 81 6.81 4.98 -29.84
C ARG A 81 7.94 5.88 -29.34
N ARG A 82 7.66 6.75 -28.39
CA ARG A 82 8.62 7.71 -27.83
C ARG A 82 9.12 7.21 -26.50
N PHE A 83 10.39 6.85 -26.45
CA PHE A 83 11.05 6.34 -25.23
C PHE A 83 11.56 7.46 -24.29
N ASP A 84 10.90 8.62 -24.32
CA ASP A 84 11.08 9.70 -23.36
C ASP A 84 10.19 9.49 -22.14
N VAL A 85 10.57 10.07 -21.00
CA VAL A 85 9.72 10.05 -19.80
C VAL A 85 8.56 11.04 -19.99
N GLN A 86 7.40 10.51 -20.35
CA GLN A 86 6.21 11.28 -20.68
C GLN A 86 5.28 11.47 -19.49
N ALA A 87 5.33 10.55 -18.51
CA ALA A 87 4.52 10.64 -17.32
C ALA A 87 5.32 10.33 -16.05
N MET A 88 4.98 11.00 -14.95
CA MET A 88 5.60 10.77 -13.66
C MET A 88 4.55 10.70 -12.56
N VAL A 89 4.75 9.75 -11.62
CA VAL A 89 3.99 9.66 -10.38
C VAL A 89 4.93 9.82 -9.20
N LEU A 90 4.67 10.80 -8.33
CA LEU A 90 5.35 10.95 -7.06
C LEU A 90 4.52 10.30 -5.95
N CYS A 91 5.19 9.48 -5.14
CA CYS A 91 4.62 8.76 -4.02
C CYS A 91 5.45 9.04 -2.75
N PRO A 92 4.84 9.11 -1.55
CA PRO A 92 5.56 9.36 -0.30
C PRO A 92 6.53 8.25 0.09
N THR A 93 6.23 7.00 -0.25
CA THR A 93 6.98 5.82 0.17
C THR A 93 7.34 4.92 -1.00
N ARG A 94 8.37 4.10 -0.80
CA ARG A 94 8.85 3.12 -1.80
C ARG A 94 7.81 2.03 -2.05
N GLU A 95 7.19 1.58 -0.99
CA GLU A 95 6.18 0.52 -1.03
C GLU A 95 4.99 0.94 -1.87
N LEU A 96 4.51 2.19 -1.69
CA LEU A 96 3.45 2.74 -2.53
C LEU A 96 3.90 2.91 -3.98
N ALA A 97 5.12 3.40 -4.20
CA ALA A 97 5.66 3.53 -5.56
C ALA A 97 5.75 2.18 -6.28
N ASP A 98 6.15 1.12 -5.58
CA ASP A 98 6.19 -0.24 -6.15
C ASP A 98 4.78 -0.77 -6.46
N GLN A 99 3.80 -0.54 -5.58
CA GLN A 99 2.40 -0.91 -5.80
C GLN A 99 1.81 -0.18 -7.01
N VAL A 100 1.99 1.14 -7.06
CA VAL A 100 1.57 1.98 -8.19
C VAL A 100 2.23 1.52 -9.50
N THR A 101 3.52 1.24 -9.46
CA THR A 101 4.25 0.70 -10.63
C THR A 101 3.66 -0.63 -11.11
N GLN A 102 3.37 -1.55 -10.19
CA GLN A 102 2.79 -2.85 -10.55
C GLN A 102 1.40 -2.69 -11.16
N GLU A 103 0.58 -1.81 -10.59
CA GLU A 103 -0.76 -1.56 -11.11
C GLU A 103 -0.73 -0.91 -12.49
N ILE A 104 0.10 0.12 -12.70
CA ILE A 104 0.27 0.73 -14.03
C ILE A 104 0.78 -0.30 -15.05
N ARG A 105 1.73 -1.18 -14.66
CA ARG A 105 2.20 -2.27 -15.54
C ARG A 105 1.10 -3.27 -15.89
N ARG A 106 0.16 -3.55 -14.99
CA ARG A 106 -1.00 -4.41 -15.26
C ARG A 106 -1.91 -3.78 -16.30
N LEU A 107 -2.24 -2.49 -16.13
CA LEU A 107 -3.05 -1.71 -17.05
C LEU A 107 -2.35 -1.51 -18.40
N ALA A 108 -1.04 -1.30 -18.40
CA ALA A 108 -0.23 -1.09 -19.60
C ALA A 108 -0.14 -2.32 -20.52
N ARG A 109 -0.67 -3.49 -20.12
CA ARG A 109 -0.74 -4.67 -21.01
C ARG A 109 -1.61 -4.45 -22.25
N ALA A 110 -2.47 -3.41 -22.23
CA ALA A 110 -3.26 -2.98 -23.37
C ALA A 110 -2.40 -2.42 -24.51
N GLU A 111 -1.19 -1.94 -24.19
CA GLU A 111 -0.28 -1.29 -25.13
C GLU A 111 1.05 -2.04 -25.18
N GLU A 112 1.57 -2.23 -26.38
CA GLU A 112 2.87 -2.88 -26.56
C GLU A 112 4.02 -1.94 -26.17
N ASN A 113 5.08 -2.53 -25.60
CA ASN A 113 6.36 -1.87 -25.28
C ASN A 113 6.33 -0.73 -24.25
N VAL A 114 5.26 -0.54 -23.48
CA VAL A 114 5.24 0.47 -22.42
C VAL A 114 6.20 0.09 -21.29
N LYS A 115 7.20 0.93 -21.05
CA LYS A 115 8.20 0.75 -19.99
C LYS A 115 7.92 1.67 -18.81
N VAL A 116 7.65 1.06 -17.66
CA VAL A 116 7.42 1.75 -16.37
C VAL A 116 8.59 1.46 -15.44
N LEU A 117 9.26 2.49 -14.96
CA LEU A 117 10.38 2.39 -14.02
C LEU A 117 9.99 2.88 -12.63
N THR A 118 10.48 2.15 -11.61
CA THR A 118 10.41 2.61 -10.22
C THR A 118 11.74 3.25 -9.84
N LEU A 119 11.72 4.50 -9.40
CA LEU A 119 12.88 5.24 -8.92
C LEU A 119 12.72 5.56 -7.44
N CYS A 120 13.23 4.68 -6.58
CA CYS A 120 13.13 4.80 -5.13
C CYS A 120 14.50 4.63 -4.47
N GLY A 121 14.70 5.29 -3.32
CA GLY A 121 15.87 5.10 -2.48
C GLY A 121 15.97 3.65 -1.96
N GLY A 122 17.08 3.28 -1.29
CA GLY A 122 17.31 1.93 -0.75
C GLY A 122 17.64 0.85 -1.77
N SER A 123 17.50 1.15 -3.07
CA SER A 123 18.05 0.35 -4.15
C SER A 123 19.30 1.01 -4.72
N PRO A 124 20.27 0.25 -5.25
CA PRO A 124 21.45 0.84 -5.89
C PRO A 124 21.06 1.79 -7.03
N MET A 125 21.75 2.94 -7.10
CA MET A 125 21.51 3.96 -8.12
C MET A 125 21.82 3.46 -9.54
N ARG A 126 22.94 2.75 -9.70
CA ARG A 126 23.47 2.34 -11.04
C ARG A 126 22.45 1.56 -11.89
N PRO A 127 21.74 0.53 -11.39
CA PRO A 127 20.71 -0.16 -12.18
C PRO A 127 19.55 0.73 -12.61
N GLN A 128 19.21 1.78 -11.82
CA GLN A 128 18.19 2.75 -12.19
C GLN A 128 18.68 3.65 -13.32
N VAL A 129 19.92 4.14 -13.25
CA VAL A 129 20.57 4.91 -14.32
C VAL A 129 20.66 4.08 -15.61
N ASP A 130 21.16 2.84 -15.53
CA ASP A 130 21.26 1.93 -16.67
C ASP A 130 19.87 1.70 -17.32
N SER A 131 18.82 1.61 -16.52
CA SER A 131 17.45 1.48 -17.02
C SER A 131 16.93 2.73 -17.72
N LEU A 132 17.28 3.92 -17.22
CA LEU A 132 16.90 5.21 -17.84
C LEU A 132 17.61 5.45 -19.16
N ILE A 133 18.89 5.05 -19.29
CA ILE A 133 19.65 5.14 -20.56
C ILE A 133 18.94 4.39 -21.69
N HIS A 134 18.26 3.27 -21.38
CA HIS A 134 17.48 2.51 -22.36
C HIS A 134 16.09 3.11 -22.63
N GLY A 135 15.80 4.29 -22.07
CA GLY A 135 14.51 4.97 -22.15
C GLY A 135 13.44 4.38 -21.22
N ALA A 136 12.45 5.19 -20.91
CA ALA A 136 11.26 4.80 -20.15
C ALA A 136 10.12 5.74 -20.56
N HIS A 137 8.87 5.28 -20.41
CA HIS A 137 7.70 6.08 -20.72
C HIS A 137 7.09 6.71 -19.46
N ILE A 138 7.07 5.93 -18.37
CA ILE A 138 6.49 6.32 -17.09
C ILE A 138 7.52 6.07 -15.99
N VAL A 139 7.70 7.07 -15.14
CA VAL A 139 8.51 6.96 -13.93
C VAL A 139 7.59 7.08 -12.71
N VAL A 140 7.71 6.15 -11.80
CA VAL A 140 7.07 6.20 -10.48
C VAL A 140 8.17 6.28 -9.43
N GLY A 141 8.12 7.25 -8.51
CA GLY A 141 9.22 7.39 -7.57
C GLY A 141 8.89 8.18 -6.32
N THR A 142 9.85 8.17 -5.39
CA THR A 142 9.82 9.02 -4.20
C THR A 142 10.58 10.32 -4.45
N PRO A 143 10.12 11.48 -3.91
CA PRO A 143 10.71 12.78 -4.21
C PRO A 143 12.24 12.81 -4.11
N GLY A 144 12.81 12.39 -2.99
CA GLY A 144 14.26 12.43 -2.78
C GLY A 144 15.09 11.64 -3.82
N ARG A 145 14.61 10.46 -4.28
CA ARG A 145 15.32 9.69 -5.31
C ARG A 145 15.17 10.32 -6.71
N ILE A 146 14.03 10.93 -6.98
CA ILE A 146 13.84 11.70 -8.23
C ILE A 146 14.83 12.88 -8.25
N LEU A 147 14.99 13.59 -7.14
CA LEU A 147 16.01 14.65 -7.00
C LEU A 147 17.43 14.13 -7.26
N ASP A 148 17.82 13.01 -6.64
CA ASP A 148 19.13 12.39 -6.87
C ASP A 148 19.39 12.14 -8.37
N HIS A 149 18.38 11.72 -9.13
CA HIS A 149 18.51 11.51 -10.59
C HIS A 149 18.57 12.80 -11.37
N LEU A 150 17.81 13.83 -10.97
CA LEU A 150 17.84 15.16 -11.61
C LEU A 150 19.20 15.84 -11.40
N ASP A 151 19.73 15.80 -10.18
CA ASP A 151 21.02 16.42 -9.84
C ASP A 151 22.19 15.72 -10.56
N ARG A 152 22.06 14.44 -10.86
CA ARG A 152 23.03 13.68 -11.66
C ARG A 152 22.85 13.84 -13.18
N GLY A 153 21.77 14.49 -13.62
CA GLY A 153 21.43 14.58 -15.04
C GLY A 153 21.05 13.25 -15.68
N SER A 154 20.71 12.23 -14.88
CA SER A 154 20.33 10.90 -15.38
C SER A 154 18.84 10.75 -15.66
N LEU A 155 18.02 11.76 -15.32
CA LEU A 155 16.59 11.82 -15.59
C LEU A 155 16.27 13.15 -16.29
N ASP A 156 15.68 13.08 -17.46
CA ASP A 156 15.15 14.23 -18.19
C ASP A 156 13.62 14.25 -18.08
N LEU A 157 13.06 15.37 -17.63
CA LEU A 157 11.62 15.59 -17.46
C LEU A 157 11.03 16.53 -18.54
N SER A 158 11.80 16.88 -19.55
CA SER A 158 11.39 17.85 -20.60
C SER A 158 10.21 17.38 -21.45
N ALA A 159 9.96 16.06 -21.51
CA ALA A 159 8.86 15.45 -22.27
C ALA A 159 7.63 15.11 -21.40
N ILE A 160 7.62 15.46 -20.11
CA ILE A 160 6.50 15.19 -19.21
C ILE A 160 5.23 15.90 -19.68
N ASN A 161 4.20 15.13 -20.01
CA ASN A 161 2.87 15.63 -20.35
C ASN A 161 1.87 15.43 -19.20
N THR A 162 2.16 14.50 -18.27
CA THR A 162 1.28 14.22 -17.13
C THR A 162 2.09 13.96 -15.85
N LEU A 163 1.76 14.69 -14.79
CA LEU A 163 2.32 14.55 -13.45
C LEU A 163 1.23 14.15 -12.47
N VAL A 164 1.47 13.13 -11.67
CA VAL A 164 0.59 12.70 -10.58
C VAL A 164 1.29 12.85 -9.23
N LEU A 165 0.59 13.45 -8.28
CA LEU A 165 0.98 13.48 -6.87
C LEU A 165 0.01 12.56 -6.11
N ASP A 166 0.46 11.37 -5.75
CA ASP A 166 -0.36 10.41 -5.00
C ASP A 166 -0.04 10.45 -3.51
N GLU A 167 -1.08 10.41 -2.67
CA GLU A 167 -1.00 10.66 -1.22
C GLU A 167 -0.26 11.97 -0.90
N ALA A 168 -0.70 13.06 -1.53
CA ALA A 168 -0.04 14.36 -1.43
C ALA A 168 -0.02 14.91 0.00
N ASP A 169 -1.07 14.67 0.80
CA ASP A 169 -1.13 14.98 2.23
C ASP A 169 0.06 14.37 2.99
N ARG A 170 0.35 13.11 2.73
CA ARG A 170 1.47 12.41 3.35
C ARG A 170 2.83 12.92 2.90
N MET A 171 2.97 13.28 1.64
CA MET A 171 4.22 13.92 1.18
C MET A 171 4.45 15.25 1.89
N LEU A 172 3.39 16.01 2.19
CA LEU A 172 3.48 17.24 2.97
C LEU A 172 3.87 16.97 4.44
N ASP A 173 3.24 15.97 5.07
CA ASP A 173 3.57 15.56 6.45
C ASP A 173 5.03 15.13 6.61
N MET A 174 5.60 14.55 5.55
CA MET A 174 7.01 14.13 5.50
C MET A 174 7.95 15.28 5.13
N GLY A 175 7.44 16.49 4.92
CA GLY A 175 8.25 17.68 4.60
C GLY A 175 8.73 17.78 3.15
N PHE A 176 8.17 17.01 2.21
CA PHE A 176 8.61 16.98 0.81
C PHE A 176 8.10 18.15 -0.05
N PHE A 177 7.55 19.21 0.55
CA PHE A 177 7.02 20.32 -0.23
C PHE A 177 8.05 20.94 -1.18
N ASP A 178 9.25 21.24 -0.68
CA ASP A 178 10.32 21.85 -1.49
C ASP A 178 10.88 20.90 -2.53
N ASP A 179 10.97 19.62 -2.20
CA ASP A 179 11.37 18.55 -3.13
C ASP A 179 10.39 18.46 -4.31
N ILE A 180 9.09 18.44 -4.01
CA ILE A 180 8.03 18.44 -5.03
C ILE A 180 8.13 19.71 -5.88
N ALA A 181 8.31 20.88 -5.25
CA ALA A 181 8.43 22.15 -5.94
C ALA A 181 9.62 22.15 -6.93
N TYR A 182 10.73 21.60 -6.51
CA TYR A 182 11.91 21.48 -7.38
C TYR A 182 11.65 20.56 -8.57
N VAL A 183 11.11 19.36 -8.33
CA VAL A 183 10.75 18.41 -9.41
C VAL A 183 9.77 19.04 -10.40
N VAL A 184 8.72 19.69 -9.91
CA VAL A 184 7.72 20.37 -10.74
C VAL A 184 8.33 21.48 -11.59
N SER A 185 9.34 22.20 -11.06
CA SER A 185 10.04 23.26 -11.80
C SER A 185 10.83 22.74 -13.01
N ARG A 186 11.17 21.43 -13.02
CA ARG A 186 11.89 20.77 -14.13
C ARG A 186 10.92 20.20 -15.19
N CYS A 187 9.64 20.15 -14.90
CA CYS A 187 8.63 19.68 -15.84
C CYS A 187 8.11 20.84 -16.74
N PRO A 188 7.65 20.53 -17.95
CA PRO A 188 7.00 21.53 -18.82
C PRO A 188 5.81 22.18 -18.11
N LYS A 189 5.58 23.47 -18.43
CA LYS A 189 4.40 24.20 -17.92
C LYS A 189 3.09 23.66 -18.53
N GLU A 190 3.14 23.23 -19.77
CA GLU A 190 2.03 22.69 -20.55
C GLU A 190 1.79 21.19 -20.27
N ARG A 191 1.68 20.81 -18.98
CA ARG A 191 1.38 19.45 -18.57
C ARG A 191 -0.01 19.37 -17.90
N GLN A 192 -0.54 18.19 -17.82
CA GLN A 192 -1.64 17.86 -16.90
C GLN A 192 -1.07 17.51 -15.53
N THR A 193 -1.69 18.03 -14.45
CA THR A 193 -1.28 17.69 -13.08
C THR A 193 -2.49 17.15 -12.33
N LEU A 194 -2.33 15.95 -11.75
CA LEU A 194 -3.34 15.24 -10.99
C LEU A 194 -2.87 15.10 -9.53
N LEU A 195 -3.64 15.61 -8.59
CA LEU A 195 -3.35 15.53 -7.16
C LEU A 195 -4.40 14.65 -6.49
N PHE A 196 -3.94 13.58 -5.87
CA PHE A 196 -4.76 12.66 -5.07
C PHE A 196 -4.32 12.72 -3.61
N SER A 197 -5.30 12.85 -2.72
CA SER A 197 -5.08 12.93 -1.28
C SER A 197 -6.20 12.23 -0.52
N ALA A 198 -5.91 11.68 0.66
CA ALA A 198 -6.95 11.14 1.53
C ALA A 198 -7.58 12.25 2.35
N THR A 199 -6.78 13.22 2.79
CA THR A 199 -7.18 14.38 3.60
C THR A 199 -6.92 15.68 2.84
N TYR A 200 -7.46 16.80 3.33
CA TYR A 200 -7.30 18.11 2.68
C TYR A 200 -6.75 19.16 3.65
N PRO A 201 -5.52 18.97 4.18
CA PRO A 201 -4.90 19.97 5.05
C PRO A 201 -4.57 21.27 4.26
N PRO A 202 -4.38 22.41 4.94
CA PRO A 202 -4.08 23.70 4.30
C PRO A 202 -2.89 23.70 3.33
N GLY A 203 -1.97 22.75 3.50
CA GLY A 203 -0.84 22.55 2.57
C GLY A 203 -1.24 22.07 1.19
N ILE A 204 -2.36 21.34 1.06
CA ILE A 204 -2.88 20.88 -0.24
C ILE A 204 -3.33 22.08 -1.10
N ASP A 205 -3.95 23.11 -0.48
CA ASP A 205 -4.28 24.33 -1.20
C ASP A 205 -3.04 25.00 -1.78
N LYS A 206 -1.95 25.07 -1.00
CA LYS A 206 -0.67 25.63 -1.47
C LYS A 206 -0.10 24.84 -2.66
N LEU A 207 -0.13 23.50 -2.60
CA LEU A 207 0.28 22.64 -3.72
C LEU A 207 -0.60 22.89 -4.94
N SER A 208 -1.93 22.88 -4.74
CA SER A 208 -2.90 23.07 -5.81
C SER A 208 -2.69 24.42 -6.52
N HIS A 209 -2.68 25.52 -5.77
CA HIS A 209 -2.48 26.88 -6.35
C HIS A 209 -1.15 27.05 -7.04
N ARG A 210 -0.09 26.39 -6.58
CA ARG A 210 1.26 26.55 -7.12
C ARG A 210 1.52 25.68 -8.35
N PHE A 211 0.95 24.48 -8.43
CA PHE A 211 1.36 23.47 -9.42
C PHE A 211 0.28 23.04 -10.40
N LEU A 212 -1.00 23.32 -10.12
CA LEU A 212 -2.11 22.96 -10.98
C LEU A 212 -2.66 24.19 -11.72
N ARG A 213 -3.29 23.95 -12.88
CA ARG A 213 -3.91 24.99 -13.73
C ARG A 213 -5.41 24.78 -13.79
N ASN A 214 -6.16 25.71 -13.18
CA ASN A 214 -7.63 25.65 -13.12
C ASN A 214 -8.15 24.24 -12.82
N PRO A 215 -7.69 23.59 -11.71
CA PRO A 215 -8.03 22.22 -11.42
C PRO A 215 -9.53 22.08 -11.13
N GLN A 216 -10.10 20.95 -11.51
CA GLN A 216 -11.37 20.54 -10.94
C GLN A 216 -11.12 19.92 -9.57
N SER A 217 -11.95 20.29 -8.60
CA SER A 217 -11.92 19.72 -7.25
C SER A 217 -13.01 18.66 -7.13
N LEU A 218 -12.62 17.45 -6.76
CA LEU A 218 -13.51 16.35 -6.42
C LEU A 218 -13.33 16.00 -4.94
N LYS A 219 -14.37 16.18 -4.19
CA LYS A 219 -14.45 15.69 -2.81
C LYS A 219 -15.47 14.58 -2.77
N LEU A 220 -15.00 13.35 -2.75
CA LEU A 220 -15.86 12.22 -2.45
C LEU A 220 -15.98 12.14 -0.93
N GLU A 221 -17.16 12.49 -0.43
CA GLU A 221 -17.46 12.26 0.98
C GLU A 221 -17.20 10.78 1.27
N ALA A 222 -16.34 10.56 2.22
CA ALA A 222 -16.20 9.25 2.79
C ALA A 222 -17.53 8.98 3.52
N THR A 223 -18.49 8.37 2.85
CA THR A 223 -19.48 7.61 3.58
C THR A 223 -18.68 6.57 4.33
N HIS A 224 -18.27 6.93 5.55
CA HIS A 224 -17.79 5.96 6.50
C HIS A 224 -19.01 5.12 6.81
N ASP A 225 -19.17 4.06 6.05
CA ASP A 225 -19.90 2.95 6.58
C ASP A 225 -19.00 2.31 7.66
N ASN A 226 -18.90 3.03 8.81
CA ASN A 226 -18.24 2.53 10.00
C ASN A 226 -18.99 1.33 10.58
N SER A 227 -20.10 0.94 9.95
CA SER A 227 -20.90 -0.21 10.35
C SER A 227 -20.13 -1.54 10.31
N THR A 228 -19.05 -1.60 9.51
CA THR A 228 -18.20 -2.80 9.39
C THR A 228 -17.03 -2.83 10.38
N ILE A 229 -16.69 -1.70 11.06
CA ILE A 229 -15.60 -1.65 12.03
C ILE A 229 -16.17 -1.58 13.44
N ARG A 230 -16.03 -2.65 14.19
CA ARG A 230 -16.39 -2.69 15.60
C ARG A 230 -15.27 -2.10 16.44
N GLN A 231 -15.51 -0.92 17.00
CA GLN A 231 -14.53 -0.21 17.84
C GLN A 231 -14.81 -0.53 19.31
N ARG A 232 -13.75 -0.85 20.07
CA ARG A 232 -13.79 -1.04 21.54
C ARG A 232 -12.64 -0.32 22.19
N PHE A 233 -12.95 0.42 23.25
CA PHE A 233 -11.98 1.14 24.05
C PHE A 233 -11.83 0.44 25.42
N TYR A 234 -10.58 0.34 25.87
CA TYR A 234 -10.20 -0.26 27.14
C TYR A 234 -9.34 0.69 27.92
N GLU A 235 -9.75 1.03 29.14
CA GLU A 235 -8.90 1.77 30.07
C GLU A 235 -7.81 0.83 30.59
N VAL A 236 -6.56 1.28 30.59
CA VAL A 236 -5.39 0.51 31.03
C VAL A 236 -4.45 1.36 31.86
N GLU A 237 -3.85 0.74 32.90
CA GLU A 237 -2.66 1.32 33.51
C GLU A 237 -1.46 1.18 32.56
N GLU A 238 -0.56 2.16 32.57
CA GLU A 238 0.59 2.16 31.66
C GLU A 238 1.47 0.90 31.83
N SER A 239 1.60 0.37 33.05
CA SER A 239 2.34 -0.86 33.37
C SER A 239 1.74 -2.12 32.75
N GLU A 240 0.41 -2.15 32.55
CA GLU A 240 -0.33 -3.31 32.03
C GLU A 240 -0.62 -3.19 30.52
N ARG A 241 -0.35 -2.05 29.92
CA ARG A 241 -0.70 -1.74 28.52
C ARG A 241 -0.22 -2.80 27.52
N LEU A 242 1.04 -3.22 27.59
CA LEU A 242 1.60 -4.21 26.68
C LEU A 242 1.01 -5.62 26.94
N ASN A 243 0.76 -5.98 28.19
CA ASN A 243 0.10 -7.24 28.55
C ASN A 243 -1.35 -7.28 28.06
N ALA A 244 -2.04 -6.14 28.06
CA ALA A 244 -3.41 -6.05 27.56
C ALA A 244 -3.50 -6.41 26.05
N VAL A 245 -2.45 -6.16 25.26
CA VAL A 245 -2.39 -6.61 23.86
C VAL A 245 -2.48 -8.14 23.77
N GLY A 246 -1.69 -8.85 24.58
CA GLY A 246 -1.76 -10.33 24.63
C GLY A 246 -3.15 -10.83 25.02
N ARG A 247 -3.81 -10.18 26.01
CA ARG A 247 -5.17 -10.53 26.43
C ARG A 247 -6.20 -10.33 25.33
N LEU A 248 -6.08 -9.24 24.52
CA LEU A 248 -6.93 -9.03 23.35
C LEU A 248 -6.73 -10.14 22.30
N LEU A 249 -5.48 -10.51 22.04
CA LEU A 249 -5.15 -11.57 21.08
C LEU A 249 -5.68 -12.93 21.54
N ASP A 250 -5.59 -13.27 22.82
CA ASP A 250 -6.10 -14.52 23.36
C ASP A 250 -7.63 -14.59 23.38
N HIS A 251 -8.29 -13.46 23.61
CA HIS A 251 -9.74 -13.39 23.68
C HIS A 251 -10.37 -13.43 22.29
N PHE A 252 -9.95 -12.55 21.36
CA PHE A 252 -10.55 -12.40 20.03
C PHE A 252 -9.93 -13.30 18.97
N ARG A 253 -8.71 -13.78 19.17
CA ARG A 253 -7.97 -14.71 18.30
C ARG A 253 -7.89 -14.30 16.83
N PRO A 254 -7.63 -13.02 16.49
CA PRO A 254 -7.56 -12.59 15.10
C PRO A 254 -6.38 -13.25 14.37
N ALA A 255 -6.60 -13.76 13.16
CA ALA A 255 -5.54 -14.38 12.36
C ALA A 255 -4.54 -13.35 11.81
N SER A 256 -4.95 -12.08 11.72
CA SER A 256 -4.08 -10.99 11.26
C SER A 256 -4.35 -9.71 12.06
N THR A 257 -3.31 -9.20 12.71
CA THR A 257 -3.39 -8.01 13.56
C THR A 257 -2.31 -6.99 13.20
N LEU A 258 -2.68 -5.70 13.12
CA LEU A 258 -1.75 -4.59 13.08
C LEU A 258 -1.86 -3.79 14.38
N ALA A 259 -0.79 -3.79 15.18
CA ALA A 259 -0.70 -3.05 16.42
C ALA A 259 0.11 -1.76 16.22
N PHE A 260 -0.50 -0.61 16.49
CA PHE A 260 0.11 0.70 16.34
C PHE A 260 0.71 1.20 17.65
N CYS A 261 2.00 1.54 17.62
CA CYS A 261 2.71 2.23 18.69
C CYS A 261 3.19 3.60 18.21
N ASN A 262 3.23 4.58 19.12
CA ASN A 262 3.69 5.94 18.79
C ASN A 262 5.22 6.02 18.64
N THR A 263 5.98 5.08 19.23
CA THR A 263 7.44 5.09 19.20
C THR A 263 8.03 3.75 18.75
N LYS A 264 9.23 3.79 18.16
CA LYS A 264 10.01 2.60 17.80
C LYS A 264 10.43 1.75 19.01
N ALA A 265 10.71 2.39 20.15
CA ALA A 265 11.05 1.69 21.38
C ALA A 265 9.87 0.83 21.84
N ARG A 266 8.69 1.42 21.90
CA ARG A 266 7.45 0.70 22.24
C ARG A 266 7.16 -0.46 21.28
N CYS A 267 7.43 -0.29 19.98
CA CYS A 267 7.29 -1.39 19.01
C CYS A 267 8.19 -2.58 19.36
N ARG A 268 9.45 -2.33 19.76
CA ARG A 268 10.40 -3.38 20.13
C ARG A 268 9.98 -4.09 21.40
N ASP A 269 9.64 -3.32 22.44
CA ASP A 269 9.22 -3.85 23.73
C ASP A 269 7.98 -4.75 23.57
N LEU A 270 7.01 -4.31 22.80
CA LEU A 270 5.81 -5.11 22.54
C LEU A 270 6.12 -6.39 21.75
N VAL A 271 6.96 -6.33 20.72
CA VAL A 271 7.34 -7.53 19.96
C VAL A 271 8.11 -8.51 20.83
N GLU A 272 9.01 -8.06 21.69
CA GLU A 272 9.76 -8.90 22.61
C GLU A 272 8.80 -9.61 23.58
N LEU A 273 7.88 -8.86 24.20
CA LEU A 273 6.87 -9.42 25.10
C LEU A 273 5.98 -10.45 24.39
N LEU A 274 5.45 -10.12 23.23
CA LEU A 274 4.57 -11.04 22.47
C LEU A 274 5.30 -12.32 22.07
N ARG A 275 6.56 -12.23 21.66
CA ARG A 275 7.40 -13.40 21.34
C ARG A 275 7.64 -14.27 22.57
N ALA A 276 7.93 -13.65 23.73
CA ALA A 276 8.08 -14.37 25.00
C ALA A 276 6.78 -15.11 25.39
N GLN A 277 5.63 -14.57 25.04
CA GLN A 277 4.31 -15.21 25.21
C GLN A 277 4.00 -16.27 24.13
N GLY A 278 4.84 -16.42 23.10
CA GLY A 278 4.73 -17.43 22.05
C GLY A 278 4.00 -16.99 20.77
N TYR A 279 3.69 -15.70 20.65
CA TYR A 279 3.11 -15.16 19.39
C TYR A 279 4.18 -14.97 18.30
N GLN A 280 3.78 -15.13 17.05
CA GLN A 280 4.59 -14.75 15.90
C GLN A 280 4.38 -13.27 15.60
N ALA A 281 5.20 -12.42 16.22
CA ALA A 281 5.14 -10.98 16.10
C ALA A 281 6.38 -10.40 15.41
N LEU A 282 6.19 -9.40 14.54
CA LEU A 282 7.25 -8.70 13.82
C LEU A 282 7.11 -7.19 14.04
N ALA A 283 8.26 -6.49 14.17
CA ALA A 283 8.31 -5.04 14.27
C ALA A 283 8.51 -4.39 12.90
N LEU A 284 7.84 -3.25 12.67
CA LEU A 284 8.01 -2.42 11.49
C LEU A 284 8.21 -0.95 11.91
N HIS A 285 9.45 -0.45 11.84
CA HIS A 285 9.80 0.92 12.20
C HIS A 285 10.91 1.48 11.31
N GLY A 286 11.13 2.79 11.37
CA GLY A 286 12.02 3.51 10.44
C GLY A 286 13.52 3.15 10.53
N GLU A 287 13.97 2.43 11.56
CA GLU A 287 15.37 2.00 11.68
C GLU A 287 15.67 0.66 11.00
N LEU A 288 14.66 -0.05 10.51
CA LEU A 288 14.89 -1.27 9.74
C LEU A 288 15.58 -0.95 8.42
N GLU A 289 16.60 -1.74 8.09
CA GLU A 289 17.14 -1.72 6.74
C GLU A 289 16.07 -2.13 5.73
N GLN A 290 16.17 -1.64 4.48
CA GLN A 290 15.14 -1.92 3.46
C GLN A 290 14.92 -3.43 3.25
N ARG A 291 15.98 -4.23 3.30
CA ARG A 291 15.88 -5.67 3.17
C ARG A 291 15.09 -6.34 4.31
N GLU A 292 15.30 -5.86 5.53
CA GLU A 292 14.57 -6.35 6.71
C GLU A 292 13.10 -5.95 6.62
N ARG A 293 12.85 -4.69 6.23
CA ARG A 293 11.51 -4.17 6.01
C ARG A 293 10.75 -5.00 4.96
N ASP A 294 11.38 -5.29 3.82
CA ASP A 294 10.79 -6.14 2.77
C ASP A 294 10.45 -7.54 3.31
N GLN A 295 11.34 -8.14 4.12
CA GLN A 295 11.11 -9.45 4.73
C GLN A 295 9.93 -9.44 5.70
N VAL A 296 9.82 -8.43 6.56
CA VAL A 296 8.71 -8.26 7.50
C VAL A 296 7.38 -8.16 6.73
N LEU A 297 7.33 -7.31 5.72
CA LEU A 297 6.11 -7.09 4.93
C LEU A 297 5.69 -8.34 4.15
N VAL A 298 6.65 -9.04 3.56
CA VAL A 298 6.36 -10.29 2.85
C VAL A 298 5.84 -11.37 3.80
N GLN A 299 6.43 -11.52 4.99
CA GLN A 299 5.96 -12.49 5.99
C GLN A 299 4.55 -12.18 6.46
N PHE A 300 4.24 -10.91 6.69
CA PHE A 300 2.90 -10.49 7.08
C PHE A 300 1.87 -10.71 5.94
N ALA A 301 2.20 -10.29 4.72
CA ALA A 301 1.37 -10.52 3.54
C ALA A 301 1.16 -12.00 3.18
N ASN A 302 2.09 -12.87 3.60
CA ASN A 302 2.04 -14.32 3.45
C ASN A 302 1.28 -15.02 4.59
N ARG A 303 0.70 -14.28 5.54
CA ARG A 303 0.05 -14.83 6.75
C ARG A 303 0.96 -15.76 7.55
N SER A 304 2.27 -15.48 7.58
CA SER A 304 3.26 -16.21 8.39
C SER A 304 3.66 -15.46 9.67
N CYS A 305 3.01 -14.34 9.93
CA CYS A 305 3.08 -13.54 11.13
C CYS A 305 1.66 -13.15 11.53
N SER A 306 1.28 -13.38 12.80
CA SER A 306 -0.06 -13.05 13.31
C SER A 306 -0.17 -11.59 13.71
N VAL A 307 0.91 -10.98 14.20
CA VAL A 307 0.92 -9.61 14.73
C VAL A 307 2.06 -8.81 14.10
N LEU A 308 1.70 -7.77 13.35
CA LEU A 308 2.64 -6.76 12.91
C LEU A 308 2.54 -5.55 13.85
N VAL A 309 3.63 -5.21 14.54
CA VAL A 309 3.71 -4.04 15.40
C VAL A 309 4.41 -2.91 14.66
N ALA A 310 3.76 -1.78 14.48
CA ALA A 310 4.29 -0.72 13.63
C ALA A 310 4.11 0.68 14.23
N THR A 311 5.00 1.60 13.84
CA THR A 311 4.75 3.03 13.98
C THR A 311 3.95 3.55 12.79
N ASP A 312 3.19 4.65 12.97
CA ASP A 312 2.42 5.26 11.88
C ASP A 312 3.28 5.55 10.65
N VAL A 313 4.44 6.14 10.85
CA VAL A 313 5.38 6.47 9.76
C VAL A 313 5.78 5.22 8.97
N ALA A 314 6.05 4.14 9.66
CA ALA A 314 6.47 2.89 9.01
C ALA A 314 5.32 2.12 8.34
N ALA A 315 4.12 2.22 8.88
CA ALA A 315 2.92 1.59 8.33
C ALA A 315 2.27 2.40 7.19
N ARG A 316 2.68 3.67 7.02
CA ARG A 316 2.17 4.54 5.94
C ARG A 316 2.56 4.00 4.57
N GLY A 317 1.64 4.13 3.61
CA GLY A 317 1.86 3.68 2.22
C GLY A 317 1.85 2.17 2.02
N LEU A 318 1.60 1.38 3.07
CA LEU A 318 1.47 -0.06 2.94
C LEU A 318 0.04 -0.43 2.52
N ASP A 319 -0.07 -1.27 1.50
CA ASP A 319 -1.32 -1.93 1.15
C ASP A 319 -1.56 -3.12 2.10
N ILE A 320 -1.68 -2.78 3.38
CA ILE A 320 -2.13 -3.71 4.41
C ILE A 320 -3.61 -3.42 4.63
N ALA A 321 -4.43 -4.14 3.93
CA ALA A 321 -5.88 -4.04 4.02
C ALA A 321 -6.48 -5.40 4.37
N GLN A 322 -7.75 -5.41 4.77
CA GLN A 322 -8.50 -6.62 5.13
C GLN A 322 -7.90 -7.37 6.33
N LEU A 323 -7.43 -6.62 7.32
CA LEU A 323 -7.01 -7.20 8.59
C LEU A 323 -8.24 -7.55 9.43
N GLU A 324 -8.15 -8.60 10.21
CA GLU A 324 -9.19 -8.96 11.16
C GLU A 324 -9.21 -8.03 12.37
N ALA A 325 -8.03 -7.54 12.78
CA ALA A 325 -7.92 -6.60 13.90
C ALA A 325 -6.87 -5.51 13.70
N VAL A 326 -7.19 -4.34 14.24
CA VAL A 326 -6.25 -3.24 14.49
C VAL A 326 -6.23 -2.98 16.01
N ILE A 327 -5.05 -2.79 16.58
CA ILE A 327 -4.88 -2.43 17.98
C ILE A 327 -4.13 -1.10 18.05
N ASN A 328 -4.78 -0.04 18.54
CA ASN A 328 -4.11 1.17 18.96
C ASN A 328 -3.52 0.94 20.35
N VAL A 329 -2.23 0.56 20.41
CA VAL A 329 -1.54 0.32 21.68
C VAL A 329 -1.42 1.62 22.46
N GLU A 330 -1.25 2.73 21.76
CA GLU A 330 -1.27 4.10 22.28
C GLU A 330 -2.15 4.96 21.39
N ILE A 331 -2.88 5.88 22.00
CA ILE A 331 -3.75 6.80 21.26
C ILE A 331 -2.90 7.85 20.54
N THR A 332 -3.17 8.03 19.26
CA THR A 332 -2.57 9.11 18.48
C THR A 332 -3.17 10.47 18.88
N PRO A 333 -2.38 11.55 18.88
CA PRO A 333 -2.92 12.89 19.11
C PRO A 333 -3.75 13.43 17.95
N ASP A 334 -3.63 12.85 16.76
CA ASP A 334 -4.29 13.30 15.53
C ASP A 334 -5.48 12.37 15.20
N PRO A 335 -6.74 12.90 15.20
CA PRO A 335 -7.93 12.14 14.85
C PRO A 335 -7.90 11.52 13.44
N GLU A 336 -7.33 12.19 12.45
CA GLU A 336 -7.26 11.67 11.09
C GLU A 336 -6.33 10.46 11.03
N VAL A 337 -5.23 10.47 11.79
CA VAL A 337 -4.32 9.31 11.92
C VAL A 337 -5.08 8.12 12.55
N HIS A 338 -5.92 8.37 13.56
CA HIS A 338 -6.74 7.32 14.16
C HIS A 338 -7.66 6.67 13.11
N VAL A 339 -8.37 7.47 12.33
CA VAL A 339 -9.23 6.99 11.23
C VAL A 339 -8.44 6.18 10.21
N HIS A 340 -7.23 6.60 9.86
CA HIS A 340 -6.35 5.87 8.95
C HIS A 340 -5.83 4.55 9.54
N ARG A 341 -5.59 4.47 10.86
CA ARG A 341 -5.22 3.24 11.56
C ARG A 341 -6.34 2.23 11.51
N ILE A 342 -7.54 2.60 11.97
CA ILE A 342 -8.69 1.69 12.03
C ILE A 342 -9.18 1.28 10.63
N GLY A 343 -9.04 2.15 9.64
CA GLY A 343 -9.37 1.84 8.24
C GLY A 343 -8.49 0.77 7.56
N ARG A 344 -7.59 0.09 8.31
CA ARG A 344 -6.87 -1.12 7.86
C ARG A 344 -7.70 -2.39 8.03
N THR A 345 -8.79 -2.32 8.77
CA THR A 345 -9.78 -3.40 8.95
C THR A 345 -11.15 -3.00 8.42
N GLY A 346 -12.14 -3.90 8.42
CA GLY A 346 -13.52 -3.60 8.06
C GLY A 346 -13.73 -3.20 6.60
N ARG A 347 -13.07 -3.85 5.63
CA ARG A 347 -13.24 -3.57 4.19
C ARG A 347 -13.98 -4.68 3.47
N ALA A 348 -14.67 -4.31 2.37
CA ALA A 348 -15.32 -5.25 1.44
C ALA A 348 -16.32 -6.20 2.15
N ASP A 349 -17.28 -5.64 2.87
CA ASP A 349 -18.37 -6.36 3.58
C ASP A 349 -17.92 -7.34 4.68
N GLN A 350 -16.64 -7.30 5.09
CA GLN A 350 -16.14 -8.06 6.23
C GLN A 350 -16.07 -7.19 7.48
N GLU A 351 -16.66 -7.69 8.57
CA GLU A 351 -16.52 -7.05 9.88
C GLU A 351 -15.06 -7.11 10.34
N GLY A 352 -14.59 -6.00 10.92
CA GLY A 352 -13.25 -5.88 11.47
C GLY A 352 -13.26 -5.30 12.87
N TRP A 353 -12.25 -5.62 13.65
CA TRP A 353 -12.08 -5.12 15.01
C TRP A 353 -11.07 -3.99 15.08
N ALA A 354 -11.41 -2.95 15.82
CA ALA A 354 -10.49 -1.89 16.19
C ALA A 354 -10.49 -1.72 17.72
N PHE A 355 -9.40 -2.09 18.36
CA PHE A 355 -9.20 -1.98 19.79
C PHE A 355 -8.32 -0.78 20.11
N SER A 356 -8.68 -0.02 21.15
CA SER A 356 -7.89 1.12 21.61
C SER A 356 -7.61 0.96 23.10
N LEU A 357 -6.33 0.91 23.46
CA LEU A 357 -5.86 0.90 24.85
C LEU A 357 -5.54 2.33 25.27
N VAL A 358 -6.18 2.80 26.34
CA VAL A 358 -6.15 4.20 26.76
C VAL A 358 -5.70 4.30 28.23
N SER A 359 -4.63 5.04 28.47
CA SER A 359 -4.27 5.45 29.85
C SER A 359 -4.99 6.73 30.23
N MET A 360 -5.02 7.02 31.53
CA MET A 360 -5.60 8.26 32.05
C MET A 360 -5.02 9.52 31.40
N ASP A 361 -3.71 9.53 31.09
CA ASP A 361 -3.05 10.65 30.43
C ASP A 361 -3.50 10.89 29.00
N GLU A 362 -4.12 9.92 28.38
CA GLU A 362 -4.59 9.97 26.99
C GLU A 362 -6.09 10.30 26.86
N MET A 363 -6.83 10.41 27.96
CA MET A 363 -8.28 10.70 27.96
C MET A 363 -8.63 11.98 27.20
N GLY A 364 -7.78 13.02 27.30
CA GLY A 364 -7.97 14.25 26.52
C GLY A 364 -7.89 14.05 25.01
N ARG A 365 -7.08 13.06 24.55
CA ARG A 365 -7.01 12.69 23.12
C ARG A 365 -8.28 11.94 22.69
N VAL A 366 -8.81 11.09 23.56
CA VAL A 366 -10.07 10.37 23.29
C VAL A 366 -11.22 11.35 23.13
N GLY A 367 -11.35 12.38 23.98
CA GLY A 367 -12.35 13.44 23.82
C GLY A 367 -12.27 14.15 22.46
N ASN A 368 -11.05 14.40 21.96
CA ASN A 368 -10.86 14.96 20.61
C ASN A 368 -11.29 13.96 19.51
N LEU A 369 -11.04 12.66 19.70
CA LEU A 369 -11.49 11.63 18.77
C LEU A 369 -13.01 11.52 18.73
N GLU A 370 -13.69 11.55 19.88
CA GLU A 370 -15.16 11.54 19.99
C GLU A 370 -15.80 12.74 19.32
N GLN A 371 -15.22 13.94 19.53
CA GLN A 371 -15.67 15.14 18.84
C GLN A 371 -15.54 15.03 17.32
N HIS A 372 -14.45 14.47 16.84
CA HIS A 372 -14.21 14.24 15.40
C HIS A 372 -15.13 13.15 14.84
N HIS A 373 -15.39 12.11 15.62
CA HIS A 373 -16.26 10.98 15.24
C HIS A 373 -17.73 11.35 15.26
N GLY A 374 -18.12 12.33 16.07
CA GLY A 374 -19.50 12.76 16.26
C GLY A 374 -20.34 11.88 17.20
N GLY A 375 -19.70 11.13 18.08
CA GLY A 375 -20.34 10.25 19.07
C GLY A 375 -19.37 9.69 20.09
N GLU A 376 -19.90 9.20 21.20
CA GLU A 376 -19.12 8.53 22.25
C GLU A 376 -18.67 7.14 21.82
N PHE A 377 -17.51 6.71 22.33
CA PHE A 377 -16.98 5.39 22.08
C PHE A 377 -17.49 4.36 23.12
N GLU A 378 -17.51 3.10 22.71
CA GLU A 378 -17.91 1.97 23.56
C GLU A 378 -16.74 1.51 24.43
N TRP A 379 -16.87 1.70 25.75
CA TRP A 379 -15.86 1.32 26.74
C TRP A 379 -16.14 -0.06 27.31
N HIS A 380 -15.10 -0.85 27.44
CA HIS A 380 -15.14 -2.20 27.97
C HIS A 380 -14.11 -2.41 29.09
N PRO A 381 -14.43 -3.13 30.16
CA PRO A 381 -13.45 -3.44 31.19
C PRO A 381 -12.47 -4.54 30.73
N LEU A 382 -11.20 -4.38 31.01
CA LEU A 382 -10.18 -5.40 30.73
C LEU A 382 -10.51 -6.77 31.35
N ALA A 383 -11.27 -6.81 32.44
CA ALA A 383 -11.66 -8.03 33.12
C ALA A 383 -12.51 -8.99 32.25
N GLU A 384 -13.20 -8.47 31.22
CA GLU A 384 -13.95 -9.28 30.26
C GLU A 384 -13.05 -10.14 29.36
N LEU A 385 -11.80 -9.72 29.19
CA LEU A 385 -10.85 -10.40 28.32
C LEU A 385 -10.36 -11.72 28.96
N THR A 386 -11.07 -12.79 28.67
CA THR A 386 -10.68 -14.14 29.05
C THR A 386 -10.21 -14.91 27.82
N PRO A 387 -9.18 -15.76 27.92
CA PRO A 387 -8.72 -16.56 26.79
C PRO A 387 -9.84 -17.42 26.20
N ALA A 388 -10.07 -17.30 24.90
CA ALA A 388 -11.08 -18.10 24.19
C ALA A 388 -10.60 -19.54 23.91
N SER A 389 -9.29 -19.80 24.02
CA SER A 389 -8.69 -21.14 23.84
C SER A 389 -7.38 -21.24 24.60
N THR A 390 -7.01 -22.44 24.99
CA THR A 390 -5.68 -22.78 25.51
C THR A 390 -4.65 -23.04 24.43
N GLU A 391 -5.07 -23.18 23.18
CA GLU A 391 -4.17 -23.37 22.05
C GLU A 391 -3.47 -22.07 21.67
N ARG A 392 -2.20 -22.17 21.31
CA ARG A 392 -1.42 -21.01 20.84
C ARG A 392 -2.01 -20.42 19.55
N LEU A 393 -2.06 -19.11 19.46
CA LEU A 393 -2.44 -18.42 18.24
C LEU A 393 -1.24 -18.44 17.26
N LEU A 394 -1.23 -19.41 16.37
CA LEU A 394 -0.19 -19.54 15.36
C LEU A 394 -0.71 -19.11 13.99
N PRO A 395 0.10 -18.40 13.19
CA PRO A 395 -0.28 -18.09 11.82
C PRO A 395 -0.38 -19.36 10.97
N PRO A 396 -1.35 -19.44 10.04
CA PRO A 396 -1.62 -20.65 9.25
C PRO A 396 -0.48 -21.01 8.30
N MET A 397 0.29 -20.02 7.86
CA MET A 397 1.37 -20.18 6.89
C MET A 397 2.74 -19.98 7.54
N VAL A 398 3.77 -20.42 6.82
CA VAL A 398 5.18 -20.06 7.06
C VAL A 398 5.78 -19.54 5.76
N THR A 399 6.76 -18.62 5.87
CA THR A 399 7.45 -18.07 4.70
C THR A 399 8.82 -18.74 4.53
N LEU A 400 9.02 -19.34 3.37
CA LEU A 400 10.31 -19.86 2.95
C LEU A 400 11.04 -18.79 2.14
N GLN A 401 12.32 -18.58 2.43
CA GLN A 401 13.21 -17.76 1.61
C GLN A 401 14.11 -18.67 0.77
N MET A 402 14.04 -18.52 -0.53
CA MET A 402 14.92 -19.17 -1.49
C MET A 402 15.93 -18.16 -2.04
N LEU A 403 17.21 -18.52 -2.08
CA LEU A 403 18.23 -17.75 -2.79
C LEU A 403 18.07 -17.98 -4.29
N GLY A 404 17.89 -16.91 -5.04
CA GLY A 404 17.59 -16.89 -6.46
C GLY A 404 16.27 -16.18 -6.76
N GLY A 405 16.24 -15.40 -7.83
CA GLY A 405 15.13 -14.57 -8.20
C GLY A 405 15.07 -14.27 -9.69
N ARG A 406 14.64 -13.07 -10.06
CA ARG A 406 14.49 -12.64 -11.46
C ARG A 406 15.81 -12.64 -12.22
N LYS A 407 16.94 -12.36 -11.56
CA LYS A 407 18.27 -12.42 -12.18
C LYS A 407 18.63 -13.82 -12.68
N GLU A 408 18.21 -14.85 -11.96
CA GLU A 408 18.34 -16.24 -12.35
C GLU A 408 17.22 -16.71 -13.28
N LYS A 409 16.36 -15.76 -13.74
CA LYS A 409 15.18 -15.99 -14.58
C LYS A 409 14.15 -16.94 -13.95
N ILE A 410 14.09 -16.97 -12.61
CA ILE A 410 13.10 -17.75 -11.87
C ILE A 410 11.74 -17.05 -11.98
N ARG A 411 10.69 -17.85 -12.19
CA ARG A 411 9.30 -17.41 -12.25
C ARG A 411 8.48 -18.14 -11.20
N PRO A 412 7.33 -17.58 -10.75
CA PRO A 412 6.46 -18.26 -9.78
C PRO A 412 6.06 -19.68 -10.22
N GLY A 413 5.82 -19.91 -11.51
CA GLY A 413 5.48 -21.23 -12.06
C GLY A 413 6.59 -22.26 -11.92
N ASP A 414 7.87 -21.86 -11.99
CA ASP A 414 9.02 -22.78 -11.80
C ASP A 414 9.04 -23.33 -10.37
N ILE A 415 8.66 -22.48 -9.39
CA ILE A 415 8.64 -22.84 -7.96
C ILE A 415 7.41 -23.68 -7.65
N LEU A 416 6.25 -23.25 -8.16
CA LEU A 416 5.02 -24.01 -8.01
C LEU A 416 5.19 -25.43 -8.59
N GLY A 417 5.78 -25.55 -9.77
CA GLY A 417 6.07 -26.83 -10.41
C GLY A 417 7.02 -27.71 -9.59
N ALA A 418 8.07 -27.12 -8.98
CA ALA A 418 8.98 -27.87 -8.10
C ALA A 418 8.29 -28.39 -6.84
N LEU A 419 7.39 -27.56 -6.25
CA LEU A 419 6.66 -27.95 -5.04
C LEU A 419 5.54 -28.96 -5.32
N THR A 420 4.79 -28.79 -6.39
CA THR A 420 3.64 -29.68 -6.69
C THR A 420 4.03 -30.92 -7.47
N GLY A 421 5.04 -30.83 -8.33
CA GLY A 421 5.53 -31.95 -9.14
C GLY A 421 6.56 -32.80 -8.38
N GLU A 422 7.81 -32.31 -8.31
CA GLU A 422 8.93 -33.11 -7.73
C GLU A 422 8.75 -33.28 -6.21
N ALA A 423 8.30 -32.27 -5.49
CA ALA A 423 8.12 -32.35 -4.05
C ALA A 423 6.75 -32.92 -3.62
N GLY A 424 5.77 -33.05 -4.51
CA GLY A 424 4.50 -33.76 -4.29
C GLY A 424 3.55 -33.10 -3.29
N PHE A 425 3.61 -31.77 -3.09
CA PHE A 425 2.65 -31.04 -2.25
C PHE A 425 1.39 -30.67 -3.04
N ALA A 426 0.25 -30.58 -2.35
CA ALA A 426 -0.99 -30.09 -2.95
C ALA A 426 -0.88 -28.58 -3.26
N LYS A 427 -1.49 -28.14 -4.36
CA LYS A 427 -1.45 -26.74 -4.80
C LYS A 427 -2.06 -25.80 -3.74
N GLU A 428 -3.09 -26.24 -3.07
CA GLU A 428 -3.82 -25.53 -2.01
C GLU A 428 -2.95 -25.23 -0.79
N GLN A 429 -1.91 -26.05 -0.56
CA GLN A 429 -0.95 -25.87 0.53
C GLN A 429 0.10 -24.79 0.22
N ILE A 430 0.11 -24.29 -1.02
CA ILE A 430 1.08 -23.29 -1.48
C ILE A 430 0.35 -21.97 -1.67
N GLY A 431 0.76 -20.98 -0.90
CA GLY A 431 0.22 -19.65 -0.98
C GLY A 431 0.99 -18.74 -1.96
N LYS A 432 1.16 -17.50 -1.60
CA LYS A 432 1.78 -16.46 -2.42
C LYS A 432 3.25 -16.73 -2.68
N ILE A 433 3.69 -16.59 -3.94
CA ILE A 433 5.09 -16.70 -4.36
C ILE A 433 5.55 -15.32 -4.84
N ASN A 434 6.44 -14.69 -4.09
CA ASN A 434 7.00 -13.37 -4.39
C ASN A 434 8.44 -13.50 -4.91
N VAL A 435 8.64 -13.35 -6.22
CA VAL A 435 9.97 -13.40 -6.84
C VAL A 435 10.54 -11.98 -6.90
N LEU A 436 11.59 -11.72 -6.12
CA LEU A 436 12.37 -10.49 -6.16
C LEU A 436 13.58 -10.65 -7.09
N GLU A 437 14.48 -9.66 -7.11
CA GLU A 437 15.67 -9.73 -8.00
C GLU A 437 16.62 -10.88 -7.67
N MET A 438 16.96 -11.02 -6.36
CA MET A 438 18.01 -11.94 -5.89
C MET A 438 17.47 -13.03 -4.97
N SER A 439 16.21 -12.99 -4.59
CA SER A 439 15.57 -13.92 -3.67
C SER A 439 14.11 -14.13 -4.01
N THR A 440 13.57 -15.25 -3.57
CA THR A 440 12.15 -15.57 -3.70
C THR A 440 11.59 -15.96 -2.34
N TYR A 441 10.40 -15.45 -2.03
CA TYR A 441 9.67 -15.77 -0.82
C TYR A 441 8.42 -16.56 -1.18
N ILE A 442 8.22 -17.66 -0.46
CA ILE A 442 7.17 -18.64 -0.76
C ILE A 442 6.37 -18.87 0.51
N ALA A 443 5.07 -18.60 0.46
CA ALA A 443 4.16 -18.99 1.52
C ALA A 443 3.78 -20.45 1.36
N VAL A 444 3.90 -21.24 2.42
CA VAL A 444 3.38 -22.61 2.47
C VAL A 444 2.65 -22.83 3.78
N GLU A 445 1.69 -23.76 3.80
CA GLU A 445 1.04 -24.15 5.04
C GLU A 445 2.06 -24.53 6.11
N ARG A 446 1.80 -24.12 7.36
CA ARG A 446 2.70 -24.39 8.48
C ARG A 446 2.99 -25.88 8.66
N SER A 447 1.99 -26.73 8.42
CA SER A 447 2.08 -28.19 8.50
C SER A 447 3.16 -28.82 7.62
N ILE A 448 3.40 -28.24 6.44
CA ILE A 448 4.36 -28.76 5.45
C ILE A 448 5.69 -28.00 5.43
N GLY A 449 5.82 -26.90 6.17
CA GLY A 449 6.95 -25.97 6.05
C GLY A 449 8.33 -26.60 6.14
N ARG A 450 8.58 -27.45 7.16
CA ARG A 450 9.88 -28.14 7.34
C ARG A 450 10.18 -29.12 6.22
N GLU A 451 9.17 -29.89 5.81
CA GLU A 451 9.34 -30.86 4.73
C GLU A 451 9.53 -30.16 3.37
N ALA A 452 8.86 -29.03 3.13
CA ALA A 452 9.06 -28.22 1.93
C ALA A 452 10.49 -27.67 1.83
N VAL A 453 11.05 -27.15 2.93
CA VAL A 453 12.47 -26.74 2.98
C VAL A 453 13.39 -27.90 2.63
N LYS A 454 13.17 -29.08 3.23
CA LYS A 454 13.99 -30.28 2.99
C LYS A 454 13.95 -30.71 1.53
N ARG A 455 12.75 -30.83 0.94
CA ARG A 455 12.56 -31.29 -0.45
C ARG A 455 13.13 -30.28 -1.45
N LEU A 456 12.89 -28.98 -1.27
CA LEU A 456 13.45 -27.96 -2.16
C LEU A 456 14.98 -27.91 -2.12
N ASN A 457 15.62 -28.09 -0.95
CA ASN A 457 17.07 -28.14 -0.83
C ASN A 457 17.67 -29.44 -1.44
N ALA A 458 16.96 -30.54 -1.43
CA ALA A 458 17.37 -31.79 -2.05
C ALA A 458 17.13 -31.81 -3.58
N GLY A 459 16.10 -31.11 -4.04
CA GLY A 459 15.66 -31.06 -5.42
C GLY A 459 16.34 -29.96 -6.26
N LYS A 460 15.67 -29.60 -7.34
CA LYS A 460 16.08 -28.52 -8.25
C LYS A 460 14.90 -27.65 -8.57
N VAL A 461 15.15 -26.34 -8.72
CA VAL A 461 14.19 -25.39 -9.28
C VAL A 461 14.72 -24.94 -10.63
N LYS A 462 13.98 -25.17 -11.71
CA LYS A 462 14.41 -24.87 -13.08
C LYS A 462 15.78 -25.50 -13.43
N GLY A 463 15.97 -26.73 -12.99
CA GLY A 463 17.20 -27.48 -13.24
C GLY A 463 18.43 -27.12 -12.40
N LYS A 464 18.30 -26.12 -11.50
CA LYS A 464 19.38 -25.63 -10.63
C LYS A 464 19.15 -26.00 -9.17
N LYS A 465 20.22 -26.36 -8.45
CA LYS A 465 20.16 -26.47 -6.98
C LYS A 465 19.94 -25.10 -6.37
N VAL A 466 19.03 -24.99 -5.40
CA VAL A 466 18.69 -23.79 -4.66
C VAL A 466 18.96 -23.95 -3.18
N LYS A 467 19.16 -22.84 -2.46
CA LYS A 467 19.23 -22.85 -1.00
C LYS A 467 17.94 -22.22 -0.47
N VAL A 468 17.25 -22.96 0.37
CA VAL A 468 15.98 -22.55 0.97
C VAL A 468 16.07 -22.64 2.48
N ARG A 469 15.54 -21.64 3.16
CA ARG A 469 15.39 -21.62 4.63
C ARG A 469 14.01 -21.10 5.02
N MET A 470 13.54 -21.45 6.19
CA MET A 470 12.35 -20.87 6.79
C MET A 470 12.72 -19.54 7.47
N LEU A 471 11.88 -18.50 7.34
CA LEU A 471 12.12 -17.18 7.96
C LEU A 471 11.63 -17.08 9.41
N THR A 472 10.77 -17.98 9.84
CA THR A 472 10.05 -17.94 11.12
C THR A 472 10.55 -18.98 12.12
N GLU A 473 11.82 -19.15 12.25
CA GLU A 473 12.42 -19.87 13.41
C GLU A 473 13.56 -19.05 13.97
#